data_499547ba4be929570bda5bc8b5b98b87
#
_entry.id   499547ba4be929570bda5bc8b5b98b87
#
_cell.length_a   1.000
_cell.length_b   1.000
_cell.length_c   1.000
_cell.angle_alpha   90.00
_cell.angle_beta   90.00
_cell.angle_gamma   90.00
#
_symmetry.space_group_name_H-M   'P 1'
#
loop_
_entity.id
_entity.type
_entity.pdbx_description
1 polymer ?
#
loop_
_entity_poly.entity_id
_entity_poly.type
_entity_poly.pdbx_seq_one_letter_code
_entity_poly.pdbx_strand_id
1 'polypeptide(L)'
;MGFNIHSFNFLRYALKKSESFRKTATIARQELTVSNQYIKKMLNLPEVIDYGEFCEKLLLTHFGSVKVDSYDYSDYEGATFTCDLNKPLPSNLTGPEYLYDTIMDPGSIEHIFNIPQAFKNISDMCKIGGTILHALPTNNLCGHGFWQISPELFFSLYSEANGYAETEVFLDPLKKRAHHFRKMSFRSKAFHCHL
;
A
#
# COMPACT_ATOMS: atom_id res chain seq x y z
N MET A 1 -10.59 -5.36 -3.45
CA MET A 1 -9.47 -5.31 -4.43
C MET A 1 -8.35 -6.13 -3.87
N GLY A 2 -7.45 -6.58 -4.70
CA GLY A 2 -6.40 -7.46 -4.24
C GLY A 2 -5.05 -7.14 -4.87
N PHE A 3 -4.11 -7.99 -4.59
CA PHE A 3 -2.74 -7.95 -5.09
C PHE A 3 -2.70 -8.35 -6.57
N ASN A 4 -3.07 -7.41 -7.45
CA ASN A 4 -3.13 -7.62 -8.88
C ASN A 4 -1.76 -7.41 -9.56
N ILE A 5 -1.72 -7.57 -10.88
CA ILE A 5 -0.49 -7.43 -11.67
C ILE A 5 0.17 -6.04 -11.53
N HIS A 6 -0.62 -4.98 -11.36
CA HIS A 6 -0.13 -3.61 -11.25
C HIS A 6 0.49 -3.35 -9.88
N SER A 7 -0.22 -3.71 -8.80
CA SER A 7 0.30 -3.64 -7.43
C SER A 7 1.53 -4.54 -7.24
N PHE A 8 1.53 -5.76 -7.81
CA PHE A 8 2.70 -6.63 -7.79
C PHE A 8 3.94 -5.99 -8.44
N ASN A 9 3.79 -5.39 -9.61
CA ASN A 9 4.91 -4.72 -10.28
C ASN A 9 5.38 -3.46 -9.52
N PHE A 10 4.45 -2.72 -8.91
CA PHE A 10 4.78 -1.59 -8.05
C PHE A 10 5.59 -2.05 -6.83
N LEU A 11 5.19 -3.12 -6.16
CA LEU A 11 5.94 -3.65 -5.02
C LEU A 11 7.32 -4.18 -5.38
N ARG A 12 7.47 -4.77 -6.57
CA ARG A 12 8.80 -5.14 -7.09
C ARG A 12 9.70 -3.92 -7.29
N TYR A 13 9.13 -2.80 -7.73
CA TYR A 13 9.86 -1.54 -7.80
C TYR A 13 10.25 -1.05 -6.40
N ALA A 14 9.32 -1.02 -5.46
CA ALA A 14 9.56 -0.60 -4.09
C ALA A 14 10.62 -1.47 -3.40
N LEU A 15 10.59 -2.79 -3.60
CA LEU A 15 11.58 -3.71 -3.04
C LEU A 15 13.01 -3.40 -3.51
N LYS A 16 13.21 -2.97 -4.74
CA LYS A 16 14.54 -2.59 -5.24
C LYS A 16 15.14 -1.38 -4.51
N LYS A 17 14.31 -0.55 -3.90
CA LYS A 17 14.73 0.61 -3.11
C LYS A 17 14.95 0.27 -1.64
N SER A 18 14.08 -0.55 -1.06
CA SER A 18 14.08 -0.90 0.35
C SER A 18 14.87 -2.17 0.70
N GLU A 19 15.23 -2.97 -0.33
CA GLU A 19 15.91 -4.28 -0.21
C GLU A 19 15.09 -5.35 0.53
N SER A 20 14.25 -4.98 1.49
CA SER A 20 13.45 -5.88 2.30
C SER A 20 12.27 -5.15 2.92
N PHE A 21 11.11 -5.78 2.98
CA PHE A 21 9.91 -5.21 3.62
C PHE A 21 9.82 -5.49 5.12
N ARG A 22 10.65 -6.39 5.63
CA ARG A 22 10.77 -6.68 7.07
C ARG A 22 9.41 -6.96 7.73
N LYS A 23 9.10 -6.31 8.85
CA LYS A 23 7.78 -6.42 9.48
C LYS A 23 6.77 -5.58 8.69
N THR A 24 5.80 -6.26 8.09
CA THR A 24 4.86 -5.69 7.13
C THR A 24 3.44 -5.69 7.67
N ALA A 25 2.70 -4.61 7.43
CA ALA A 25 1.24 -4.59 7.57
C ALA A 25 0.56 -4.40 6.23
N THR A 26 -0.62 -5.01 6.04
CA THR A 26 -1.52 -4.71 4.92
C THR A 26 -2.81 -4.10 5.43
N ILE A 27 -3.30 -3.08 4.72
CA ILE A 27 -4.64 -2.54 4.93
C ILE A 27 -5.60 -3.41 4.13
N ALA A 28 -6.57 -3.98 4.81
CA ALA A 28 -7.33 -5.19 4.47
C ALA A 28 -6.43 -6.43 4.28
N ARG A 29 -7.02 -7.63 4.37
CA ARG A 29 -6.35 -8.84 3.96
C ARG A 29 -6.39 -8.93 2.43
N GLN A 30 -5.24 -8.97 1.81
CA GLN A 30 -5.11 -8.76 0.37
C GLN A 30 -5.13 -10.09 -0.41
N GLU A 31 -6.20 -10.29 -1.17
CA GLU A 31 -6.31 -11.42 -2.11
C GLU A 31 -5.22 -11.35 -3.19
N LEU A 32 -4.59 -12.47 -3.50
CA LEU A 32 -3.56 -12.59 -4.52
C LEU A 32 -4.21 -12.90 -5.88
N THR A 33 -4.53 -11.87 -6.65
CA THR A 33 -5.19 -12.02 -7.96
C THR A 33 -4.21 -12.11 -9.14
N VAL A 34 -2.92 -11.87 -8.89
CA VAL A 34 -1.87 -12.09 -9.90
C VAL A 34 -1.54 -13.58 -10.01
N SER A 35 -1.48 -14.12 -11.25
CA SER A 35 -1.24 -15.54 -11.42
C SER A 35 0.16 -16.00 -11.00
N ASN A 36 0.27 -17.19 -10.41
CA ASN A 36 1.53 -17.79 -10.01
C ASN A 36 2.52 -17.93 -11.19
N GLN A 37 2.03 -18.15 -12.41
CA GLN A 37 2.87 -18.19 -13.61
C GLN A 37 3.46 -16.80 -13.95
N TYR A 38 2.69 -15.73 -13.76
CA TYR A 38 3.20 -14.38 -13.95
C TYR A 38 4.26 -14.06 -12.91
N ILE A 39 4.04 -14.41 -11.65
CA ILE A 39 5.01 -14.24 -10.55
C ILE A 39 6.31 -14.98 -10.87
N LYS A 40 6.22 -16.27 -11.26
CA LYS A 40 7.36 -17.05 -11.71
C LYS A 40 8.19 -16.33 -12.75
N LYS A 41 7.54 -15.86 -13.82
CA LYS A 41 8.18 -15.14 -14.92
C LYS A 41 8.88 -13.87 -14.44
N MET A 42 8.20 -13.09 -13.62
CA MET A 42 8.69 -11.77 -13.21
C MET A 42 9.79 -11.81 -12.14
N LEU A 43 9.83 -12.87 -11.34
CA LEU A 43 10.87 -13.11 -10.34
C LEU A 43 11.96 -14.09 -10.86
N ASN A 44 11.84 -14.56 -12.11
CA ASN A 44 12.78 -15.51 -12.74
C ASN A 44 12.98 -16.79 -11.91
N LEU A 45 11.86 -17.37 -11.42
CA LEU A 45 11.90 -18.57 -10.59
C LEU A 45 12.04 -19.84 -11.45
N PRO A 46 12.68 -20.90 -10.95
CA PRO A 46 12.85 -22.15 -11.68
C PRO A 46 11.51 -22.88 -11.89
N GLU A 47 10.59 -22.78 -10.94
CA GLU A 47 9.29 -23.44 -10.98
C GLU A 47 8.14 -22.51 -10.57
N VAL A 48 6.90 -22.94 -10.82
CA VAL A 48 5.70 -22.24 -10.35
C VAL A 48 5.47 -22.61 -8.90
N ILE A 49 5.38 -21.60 -8.05
CA ILE A 49 5.06 -21.78 -6.62
C ILE A 49 3.60 -21.40 -6.43
N ASP A 50 2.86 -22.21 -5.70
CA ASP A 50 1.53 -21.86 -5.22
C ASP A 50 1.62 -21.01 -3.95
N TYR A 51 1.17 -19.77 -4.05
CA TYR A 51 1.17 -18.82 -2.91
C TYR A 51 -0.13 -18.84 -2.12
N GLY A 52 -1.15 -19.61 -2.56
CA GLY A 52 -2.48 -19.61 -1.96
C GLY A 52 -3.32 -18.42 -2.39
N GLU A 53 -4.36 -18.14 -1.63
CA GLU A 53 -5.38 -17.13 -1.95
C GLU A 53 -4.93 -15.71 -1.60
N PHE A 54 -4.12 -15.54 -0.55
CA PHE A 54 -3.71 -14.24 -0.02
C PHE A 54 -2.22 -13.97 -0.17
N CYS A 55 -1.84 -12.69 -0.07
CA CYS A 55 -0.50 -12.22 -0.41
C CYS A 55 0.61 -12.57 0.61
N GLU A 56 0.27 -13.02 1.82
CA GLU A 56 1.24 -13.20 2.92
C GLU A 56 2.39 -14.12 2.54
N LYS A 57 2.11 -15.29 1.96
CA LYS A 57 3.14 -16.25 1.57
C LYS A 57 4.08 -15.68 0.50
N LEU A 58 3.54 -14.92 -0.45
CA LEU A 58 4.35 -14.24 -1.46
C LEU A 58 5.30 -13.21 -0.83
N LEU A 59 4.80 -12.38 0.08
CA LEU A 59 5.58 -11.36 0.77
C LEU A 59 6.68 -11.97 1.65
N LEU A 60 6.36 -13.02 2.40
CA LEU A 60 7.33 -13.75 3.23
C LEU A 60 8.42 -14.43 2.39
N THR A 61 8.05 -14.99 1.23
CA THR A 61 9.01 -15.79 0.44
C THR A 61 9.93 -14.93 -0.42
N HIS A 62 9.44 -13.82 -1.00
CA HIS A 62 10.17 -13.10 -2.06
C HIS A 62 10.35 -11.62 -1.82
N PHE A 63 9.70 -11.04 -0.82
CA PHE A 63 9.79 -9.60 -0.55
C PHE A 63 10.54 -9.27 0.74
N GLY A 64 11.13 -10.28 1.37
CA GLY A 64 11.90 -10.11 2.60
C GLY A 64 11.04 -9.71 3.81
N SER A 65 9.72 -9.94 3.74
CA SER A 65 8.89 -9.80 4.94
C SER A 65 9.23 -10.92 5.93
N VAL A 66 9.37 -10.57 7.20
CA VAL A 66 9.60 -11.54 8.30
C VAL A 66 8.31 -11.84 9.06
N LYS A 67 7.36 -10.93 8.96
CA LYS A 67 6.01 -11.04 9.51
C LYS A 67 5.08 -10.20 8.63
N VAL A 68 3.87 -10.69 8.38
CA VAL A 68 2.82 -9.95 7.67
C VAL A 68 1.56 -10.00 8.52
N ASP A 69 1.10 -8.84 8.97
CA ASP A 69 -0.16 -8.66 9.67
C ASP A 69 -1.14 -7.91 8.77
N SER A 70 -2.41 -8.28 8.80
CA SER A 70 -3.49 -7.61 8.04
C SER A 70 -4.48 -6.94 8.99
N TYR A 71 -4.92 -5.73 8.63
CA TYR A 71 -5.89 -4.93 9.36
C TYR A 71 -7.14 -4.77 8.52
N ASP A 72 -8.26 -5.35 8.96
CA ASP A 72 -9.51 -5.32 8.22
C ASP A 72 -10.69 -4.89 9.10
N TYR A 73 -11.78 -4.45 8.46
CA TYR A 73 -13.02 -4.11 9.17
C TYR A 73 -13.70 -5.35 9.75
N SER A 74 -13.55 -6.50 9.10
CA SER A 74 -14.17 -7.77 9.49
C SER A 74 -13.17 -8.91 9.52
N ASP A 75 -13.54 -10.00 10.16
CA ASP A 75 -12.80 -11.26 10.21
C ASP A 75 -13.18 -12.23 9.07
N TYR A 76 -14.03 -11.81 8.14
CA TYR A 76 -14.57 -12.66 7.06
C TYR A 76 -13.47 -13.37 6.26
N GLU A 77 -12.40 -12.67 5.94
CA GLU A 77 -11.23 -13.21 5.24
C GLU A 77 -10.14 -13.70 6.21
N GLY A 78 -10.39 -13.71 7.51
CA GLY A 78 -9.42 -14.13 8.52
C GLY A 78 -8.24 -13.17 8.67
N ALA A 79 -8.50 -11.86 8.69
CA ALA A 79 -7.48 -10.85 8.95
C ALA A 79 -6.82 -11.03 10.32
N THR A 80 -5.55 -10.61 10.45
CA THR A 80 -4.82 -10.70 11.72
C THR A 80 -5.47 -9.86 12.80
N PHE A 81 -5.92 -8.65 12.43
CA PHE A 81 -6.57 -7.72 13.35
C PHE A 81 -7.84 -7.17 12.71
N THR A 82 -8.92 -7.20 13.46
CA THR A 82 -10.19 -6.58 13.08
C THR A 82 -10.30 -5.21 13.72
N CYS A 83 -10.41 -4.15 12.92
CA CYS A 83 -10.58 -2.78 13.40
C CYS A 83 -11.25 -1.88 12.36
N ASP A 84 -11.99 -0.88 12.86
CA ASP A 84 -12.64 0.14 12.05
C ASP A 84 -11.69 1.32 11.82
N LEU A 85 -11.03 1.36 10.69
CA LEU A 85 -10.09 2.43 10.34
C LEU A 85 -10.75 3.81 10.11
N ASN A 86 -12.10 3.91 10.14
CA ASN A 86 -12.79 5.21 10.25
C ASN A 86 -12.54 5.89 11.60
N LYS A 87 -12.05 5.16 12.58
CA LYS A 87 -11.78 5.60 13.97
C LYS A 87 -10.29 5.51 14.28
N PRO A 88 -9.80 6.21 15.29
CA PRO A 88 -8.46 5.97 15.82
C PRO A 88 -8.25 4.49 16.13
N LEU A 89 -7.03 4.00 15.96
CA LEU A 89 -6.68 2.63 16.33
C LEU A 89 -7.04 2.37 17.79
N PRO A 90 -7.62 1.19 18.10
CA PRO A 90 -7.89 0.79 19.47
C PRO A 90 -6.60 0.75 20.30
N SER A 91 -6.68 1.07 21.59
CA SER A 91 -5.50 1.13 22.46
C SER A 91 -4.72 -0.19 22.56
N ASN A 92 -5.39 -1.32 22.37
CA ASN A 92 -4.75 -2.64 22.30
C ASN A 92 -4.08 -2.95 20.95
N LEU A 93 -4.16 -2.05 19.97
CA LEU A 93 -3.46 -2.10 18.68
C LEU A 93 -2.52 -0.91 18.49
N THR A 94 -2.15 -0.24 19.57
CA THR A 94 -1.18 0.85 19.60
C THR A 94 -0.03 0.48 20.53
N GLY A 95 1.20 0.54 20.08
CA GLY A 95 2.36 0.17 20.85
C GLY A 95 3.52 -0.23 19.95
N PRO A 96 4.74 -0.39 20.49
CA PRO A 96 5.92 -0.75 19.70
C PRO A 96 5.77 -2.04 18.89
N GLU A 97 4.98 -2.99 19.41
CA GLU A 97 4.67 -4.27 18.75
C GLU A 97 3.76 -4.13 17.53
N TYR A 98 3.06 -3.01 17.40
CA TYR A 98 2.17 -2.69 16.26
C TYR A 98 2.80 -1.66 15.31
N LEU A 99 4.10 -1.39 15.45
CA LEU A 99 4.83 -0.59 14.48
C LEU A 99 5.46 -1.48 13.41
N TYR A 100 5.37 -1.03 12.15
CA TYR A 100 5.77 -1.76 10.96
C TYR A 100 6.89 -1.05 10.19
N ASP A 101 7.78 -1.84 9.62
CA ASP A 101 8.83 -1.35 8.72
C ASP A 101 8.25 -1.00 7.34
N THR A 102 7.19 -1.72 6.93
CA THR A 102 6.47 -1.46 5.68
C THR A 102 4.97 -1.59 5.90
N ILE A 103 4.21 -0.62 5.39
CA ILE A 103 2.75 -0.68 5.35
C ILE A 103 2.30 -0.63 3.90
N MET A 104 1.38 -1.51 3.53
CA MET A 104 0.88 -1.65 2.18
C MET A 104 -0.64 -1.48 2.14
N ASP A 105 -1.07 -0.62 1.23
CA ASP A 105 -2.47 -0.39 0.93
C ASP A 105 -2.70 -0.49 -0.59
N PRO A 106 -2.86 -1.71 -1.11
CA PRO A 106 -3.12 -1.94 -2.53
C PRO A 106 -4.62 -1.84 -2.86
N GLY A 107 -5.24 -0.72 -2.49
CA GLY A 107 -6.60 -0.41 -2.87
C GLY A 107 -7.64 -0.75 -1.80
N SER A 108 -7.50 -0.21 -0.61
CA SER A 108 -8.46 -0.43 0.49
C SER A 108 -8.99 0.86 1.09
N ILE A 109 -8.15 1.87 1.30
CA ILE A 109 -8.61 3.09 1.99
C ILE A 109 -9.60 3.93 1.19
N GLU A 110 -9.69 3.78 -0.11
CA GLU A 110 -10.72 4.42 -0.93
C GLU A 110 -12.14 3.96 -0.59
N HIS A 111 -12.28 2.87 0.14
CA HIS A 111 -13.54 2.35 0.67
C HIS A 111 -13.83 2.80 2.12
N ILE A 112 -12.91 3.54 2.75
CA ILE A 112 -13.07 4.05 4.10
C ILE A 112 -13.60 5.48 4.04
N PHE A 113 -14.79 5.73 4.62
CA PHE A 113 -15.44 7.03 4.51
C PHE A 113 -14.63 8.16 5.17
N ASN A 114 -14.08 7.92 6.38
CA ASN A 114 -13.20 8.85 7.08
C ASN A 114 -11.75 8.67 6.64
N ILE A 115 -11.47 8.99 5.38
CA ILE A 115 -10.15 8.77 4.78
C ILE A 115 -9.02 9.55 5.48
N PRO A 116 -9.20 10.77 6.04
CA PRO A 116 -8.16 11.42 6.82
C PRO A 116 -7.73 10.60 8.06
N GLN A 117 -8.69 9.96 8.74
CA GLN A 117 -8.37 9.10 9.88
C GLN A 117 -7.64 7.84 9.43
N ALA A 118 -8.01 7.25 8.29
CA ALA A 118 -7.31 6.09 7.74
C ALA A 118 -5.83 6.41 7.42
N PHE A 119 -5.55 7.54 6.78
CA PHE A 119 -4.19 8.01 6.56
C PHE A 119 -3.42 8.24 7.86
N LYS A 120 -4.09 8.83 8.86
CA LYS A 120 -3.47 9.02 10.18
C LYS A 120 -3.13 7.68 10.82
N ASN A 121 -4.03 6.71 10.83
CA ASN A 121 -3.79 5.38 11.37
C ASN A 121 -2.59 4.70 10.70
N ILE A 122 -2.51 4.77 9.37
CA ILE A 122 -1.40 4.23 8.59
C ILE A 122 -0.08 4.91 9.00
N SER A 123 -0.08 6.24 9.15
CA SER A 123 1.09 6.97 9.60
C SER A 123 1.51 6.57 11.02
N ASP A 124 0.54 6.44 11.94
CA ASP A 124 0.78 6.05 13.34
C ASP A 124 1.33 4.62 13.47
N MET A 125 0.99 3.72 12.54
CA MET A 125 1.50 2.34 12.48
C MET A 125 2.90 2.25 11.86
N CYS A 126 3.36 3.28 11.16
CA CYS A 126 4.65 3.25 10.47
C CYS A 126 5.78 3.61 11.44
N LYS A 127 6.84 2.79 11.47
CA LYS A 127 8.07 3.13 12.19
C LYS A 127 8.74 4.34 11.58
N ILE A 128 9.48 5.08 12.40
CA ILE A 128 10.45 6.05 11.90
C ILE A 128 11.45 5.34 10.97
N GLY A 129 11.63 5.87 9.77
CA GLY A 129 12.42 5.23 8.71
C GLY A 129 11.72 4.08 7.99
N GLY A 130 10.44 3.82 8.30
CA GLY A 130 9.62 2.86 7.58
C GLY A 130 9.10 3.39 6.24
N THR A 131 8.43 2.53 5.50
CA THR A 131 7.90 2.82 4.16
C THR A 131 6.40 2.60 4.10
N ILE A 132 5.66 3.54 3.51
CA ILE A 132 4.24 3.41 3.23
C ILE A 132 4.06 3.29 1.71
N LEU A 133 3.33 2.28 1.27
CA LEU A 133 3.08 1.96 -0.13
C LEU A 133 1.57 1.97 -0.41
N HIS A 134 1.11 2.89 -1.24
CA HIS A 134 -0.28 2.98 -1.69
C HIS A 134 -0.41 2.65 -3.16
N ALA A 135 -1.45 1.90 -3.54
CA ALA A 135 -1.86 1.71 -4.92
C ALA A 135 -3.37 1.99 -5.03
N LEU A 136 -3.73 3.24 -5.23
CA LEU A 136 -5.08 3.77 -5.09
C LEU A 136 -5.63 4.33 -6.41
N PRO A 137 -6.96 4.32 -6.60
CA PRO A 137 -7.58 4.91 -7.78
C PRO A 137 -7.45 6.44 -7.76
N THR A 138 -7.07 7.01 -8.91
CA THR A 138 -7.01 8.48 -9.07
C THR A 138 -8.12 9.03 -9.96
N ASN A 139 -8.59 8.26 -10.96
CA ASN A 139 -9.69 8.65 -11.84
C ASN A 139 -10.27 7.45 -12.60
N ASN A 140 -11.36 7.68 -13.36
CA ASN A 140 -11.99 6.71 -14.28
C ASN A 140 -12.48 5.40 -13.62
N LEU A 141 -12.64 5.37 -12.30
CA LEU A 141 -13.15 4.24 -11.54
C LEU A 141 -14.46 4.62 -10.83
N CYS A 142 -15.41 5.22 -11.57
CA CYS A 142 -16.74 5.53 -11.05
C CYS A 142 -17.43 4.26 -10.55
N GLY A 143 -18.02 4.33 -9.35
CA GLY A 143 -18.66 3.18 -8.71
C GLY A 143 -17.71 2.24 -7.99
N HIS A 144 -16.41 2.62 -7.87
CA HIS A 144 -15.41 1.87 -7.13
C HIS A 144 -14.90 2.71 -5.95
N GLY A 145 -15.34 2.37 -4.75
CA GLY A 145 -15.00 3.10 -3.55
C GLY A 145 -15.68 4.46 -3.41
N PHE A 146 -15.44 5.11 -2.28
CA PHE A 146 -15.92 6.47 -2.01
C PHE A 146 -14.98 7.53 -2.61
N TRP A 147 -13.69 7.20 -2.75
CA TRP A 147 -12.65 8.17 -3.04
C TRP A 147 -11.85 7.80 -4.29
N GLN A 148 -11.54 8.81 -5.09
CA GLN A 148 -10.52 8.77 -6.11
C GLN A 148 -9.48 9.82 -5.73
N ILE A 149 -8.26 9.37 -5.45
CA ILE A 149 -7.25 10.18 -4.77
C ILE A 149 -6.42 10.96 -5.78
N SER A 150 -6.41 12.29 -5.64
CA SER A 150 -5.50 13.12 -6.43
C SER A 150 -4.04 12.79 -6.08
N PRO A 151 -3.16 12.65 -7.08
CA PRO A 151 -1.72 12.51 -6.84
C PRO A 151 -1.10 13.62 -5.99
N GLU A 152 -1.66 14.83 -6.04
CA GLU A 152 -1.24 15.98 -5.26
C GLU A 152 -1.36 15.75 -3.75
N LEU A 153 -2.38 14.98 -3.31
CA LEU A 153 -2.58 14.66 -1.91
C LEU A 153 -1.33 13.99 -1.32
N PHE A 154 -0.72 13.06 -2.03
CA PHE A 154 0.44 12.33 -1.52
C PHE A 154 1.66 13.24 -1.33
N PHE A 155 1.90 14.18 -2.23
CA PHE A 155 2.99 15.14 -2.08
C PHE A 155 2.75 16.13 -0.93
N SER A 156 1.48 16.47 -0.66
CA SER A 156 1.12 17.35 0.45
C SER A 156 1.15 16.62 1.79
N LEU A 157 0.59 15.41 1.84
CA LEU A 157 0.48 14.60 3.06
C LEU A 157 1.85 14.07 3.50
N TYR A 158 2.58 13.43 2.59
CA TYR A 158 3.86 12.80 2.86
C TYR A 158 5.03 13.73 2.51
N SER A 159 4.96 14.96 3.02
CA SER A 159 5.97 15.99 2.79
C SER A 159 7.02 16.00 3.90
N GLU A 160 8.18 16.61 3.63
CA GLU A 160 9.23 16.82 4.63
C GLU A 160 8.72 17.62 5.84
N ALA A 161 7.83 18.61 5.61
CA ALA A 161 7.19 19.38 6.67
C ALA A 161 6.34 18.51 7.63
N ASN A 162 5.85 17.37 7.15
CA ASN A 162 5.10 16.38 7.93
C ASN A 162 5.97 15.22 8.42
N GLY A 163 7.30 15.32 8.28
CA GLY A 163 8.24 14.33 8.78
C GLY A 163 8.59 13.18 7.84
N TYR A 164 8.27 13.29 6.55
CA TYR A 164 8.58 12.26 5.54
C TYR A 164 9.79 12.66 4.70
N ALA A 165 10.74 11.75 4.53
CA ALA A 165 12.00 12.04 3.85
C ALA A 165 11.85 12.10 2.31
N GLU A 166 11.06 11.22 1.73
CA GLU A 166 10.87 11.12 0.27
C GLU A 166 9.46 10.63 -0.07
N THR A 167 8.88 11.23 -1.11
CA THR A 167 7.60 10.78 -1.67
C THR A 167 7.72 10.64 -3.17
N GLU A 168 7.43 9.45 -3.67
CA GLU A 168 7.36 9.17 -5.10
C GLU A 168 5.95 8.79 -5.50
N VAL A 169 5.44 9.41 -6.54
CA VAL A 169 4.11 9.10 -7.08
C VAL A 169 4.24 8.65 -8.53
N PHE A 170 3.54 7.57 -8.86
CA PHE A 170 3.50 6.99 -10.19
C PHE A 170 2.07 6.90 -10.69
N LEU A 171 1.85 7.18 -11.96
CA LEU A 171 0.57 6.91 -12.62
C LEU A 171 0.67 5.61 -13.42
N ASP A 172 -0.25 4.69 -13.16
CA ASP A 172 -0.44 3.49 -13.95
C ASP A 172 -1.72 3.64 -14.79
N PRO A 173 -1.64 3.64 -16.13
CA PRO A 173 -2.81 3.78 -16.99
C PRO A 173 -3.66 2.52 -17.07
N LEU A 174 -3.37 1.46 -16.29
CA LEU A 174 -4.07 0.17 -16.25
C LEU A 174 -4.26 -0.49 -17.64
N LYS A 175 -3.40 -0.20 -18.59
CA LYS A 175 -3.44 -0.85 -19.91
C LYS A 175 -2.86 -2.26 -19.83
N LYS A 176 -3.52 -3.25 -20.45
CA LYS A 176 -3.10 -4.67 -20.44
C LYS A 176 -1.64 -4.95 -20.88
N ARG A 177 -0.94 -3.98 -21.46
CA ARG A 177 0.45 -4.09 -21.94
C ARG A 177 1.41 -3.06 -21.35
N ALA A 178 0.97 -2.22 -20.42
CA ALA A 178 1.83 -1.14 -19.91
C ALA A 178 2.55 -1.57 -18.64
N HIS A 179 3.81 -1.96 -18.76
CA HIS A 179 4.73 -2.13 -17.63
C HIS A 179 5.48 -0.82 -17.30
N HIS A 180 4.94 0.32 -17.66
CA HIS A 180 5.60 1.61 -17.55
C HIS A 180 4.84 2.50 -16.58
N PHE A 181 5.28 2.48 -15.33
CA PHE A 181 4.90 3.52 -14.38
C PHE A 181 5.48 4.85 -14.83
N ARG A 182 4.64 5.87 -14.91
CA ARG A 182 5.10 7.23 -15.19
C ARG A 182 5.33 7.93 -13.85
N LYS A 183 6.60 8.13 -13.48
CA LYS A 183 6.95 8.93 -12.31
C LYS A 183 6.43 10.36 -12.50
N MET A 184 5.71 10.87 -11.51
CA MET A 184 5.29 12.26 -11.44
C MET A 184 6.34 13.07 -10.69
N SER A 185 6.65 14.26 -11.21
CA SER A 185 7.39 15.26 -10.46
C SER A 185 6.45 16.43 -10.20
N PHE A 186 6.23 16.78 -8.96
CA PHE A 186 5.53 17.98 -8.60
C PHE A 186 6.52 19.13 -8.55
N ARG A 187 6.40 20.10 -9.47
CA ARG A 187 7.03 21.40 -9.27
C ARG A 187 6.10 22.18 -8.34
N SER A 188 6.47 22.32 -7.08
CA SER A 188 5.79 23.21 -6.17
C SER A 188 5.90 24.64 -6.72
N LYS A 189 4.88 25.13 -7.42
CA LYS A 189 4.65 26.56 -7.44
C LYS A 189 4.06 26.88 -6.08
N ALA A 190 4.83 27.55 -5.25
CA ALA A 190 4.32 28.12 -4.02
C ALA A 190 3.14 29.04 -4.38
N PHE A 191 1.93 28.56 -4.13
CA PHE A 191 0.77 29.43 -4.10
C PHE A 191 0.86 30.17 -2.78
N HIS A 192 1.31 31.41 -2.83
CA HIS A 192 1.11 32.37 -1.74
C HIS A 192 -0.40 32.63 -1.69
N CYS A 193 -1.12 31.96 -0.78
CA CYS A 193 -2.39 32.47 -0.31
C CYS A 193 -2.11 33.74 0.50
N HIS A 194 -2.37 34.88 -0.05
CA HIS A 194 -2.60 36.08 0.74
C HIS A 194 -4.00 35.97 1.35
N LEU A 195 -4.05 35.80 2.68
CA LEU A 195 -5.23 36.05 3.48
C LEU A 195 -5.46 37.59 3.56
#